data_e8d40b03aebf3ec7bd8b17d452abbb77
#
_entry.id   e8d40b03aebf3ec7bd8b17d452abbb77
#
_cell.length_a   1.000
_cell.length_b   1.000
_cell.length_c   1.000
_cell.angle_alpha   90.00
_cell.angle_beta   90.00
_cell.angle_gamma   90.00
#
_symmetry.space_group_name_H-M   'P 1'
#
loop_
_entity.id
_entity.type
_entity.pdbx_description
1 polymer ?
#
loop_
_entity_poly.entity_id
_entity_poly.type
_entity_poly.pdbx_seq_one_letter_code
_entity_poly.pdbx_strand_id
1 'polypeptide(L)'
;MTSTLKLPVGIDDFRKLRESSFYYVDKTRLIEQLLLNWSEVTLFTRPRRFGKTLNMSMLKSFFEIGTDKSLFDGLYISGNKELCDEYMGKYPVIFLSFKGVEGLTYDEAFDAFVRVIGKEISRVSFLADSDKLTMLEREQYKGLTIIEDGNFVFSKDKLISSLQLLSQMLYKHYDQKVVILIDEYDVPLDKAFQNGYYKEMVSLIRGLFGQALKTNEFLQFAVLTGCLRVSKESIFTGLNNFEINSIVDIDHDEQFGFTDDEVMKLLSDYDRSERYPDVKEWYDGYHFGNADIYCPWDVINFAKKLVSDPSARPSAFWINSSGNDMVKRFVDKADQTTRDEIEKLVAGGFVEKQLRLDLTYDEIDNTIDNLWSVLFTTGYLTKIGEVKVPDSESYAYKLVIPNKEVREVFILQIQEWFKAVVANDDDTMKLLSKAILYKDEKQIARQLNIVMSRMISILDTKAPDAMKENFYHGLLLGLLRGSNPGWLIKSNRESGDGFSDILIKPEDPDAGIVIEVKYAKEMKDLDEACEAAMAQIKNKRYDEALRDEGRCDILAYGIAFCRKRCRVVGESLEN
;
A
#
# COMPACT_ATOMS: atom_id res chain seq x y z
N MET A 1 18.15 -33.93 0.28
CA MET A 1 17.07 -32.91 0.22
C MET A 1 17.51 -31.78 1.12
N THR A 2 18.02 -30.70 0.57
CA THR A 2 18.23 -29.46 1.31
C THR A 2 16.85 -29.02 1.80
N SER A 3 16.67 -28.90 3.13
CA SER A 3 15.40 -28.48 3.71
C SER A 3 15.15 -27.06 3.23
N THR A 4 14.16 -26.89 2.37
CA THR A 4 13.74 -25.57 1.90
C THR A 4 13.30 -24.75 3.11
N LEU A 5 13.89 -23.58 3.32
CA LEU A 5 13.56 -22.69 4.42
C LEU A 5 12.07 -22.26 4.33
N LYS A 6 11.45 -21.95 5.44
CA LYS A 6 10.06 -21.46 5.47
C LYS A 6 9.98 -20.01 5.00
N LEU A 7 8.99 -19.65 4.19
CA LEU A 7 8.76 -18.26 3.79
C LEU A 7 8.14 -17.44 4.94
N PRO A 8 8.67 -16.23 5.24
CA PRO A 8 8.37 -15.47 6.47
C PRO A 8 7.12 -14.58 6.32
N VAL A 9 5.95 -15.16 5.99
CA VAL A 9 4.72 -14.37 5.90
C VAL A 9 4.31 -13.83 7.27
N GLY A 10 4.24 -12.50 7.41
CA GLY A 10 3.83 -11.84 8.65
C GLY A 10 4.87 -11.88 9.78
N ILE A 11 6.14 -12.15 9.46
CA ILE A 11 7.25 -12.10 10.42
C ILE A 11 8.04 -10.83 10.18
N ASP A 12 8.02 -9.94 11.16
CA ASP A 12 8.67 -8.62 11.15
C ASP A 12 9.76 -8.49 12.23
N ASP A 13 10.06 -9.59 12.96
CA ASP A 13 11.14 -9.68 13.93
C ASP A 13 12.33 -10.47 13.36
N PHE A 14 13.50 -9.82 13.26
CA PHE A 14 14.71 -10.38 12.66
C PHE A 14 15.25 -11.55 13.46
N ARG A 15 15.29 -11.46 14.80
CA ARG A 15 15.77 -12.56 15.66
C ARG A 15 14.92 -13.81 15.45
N LYS A 16 13.60 -13.66 15.55
CA LYS A 16 12.66 -14.77 15.31
C LYS A 16 12.83 -15.37 13.92
N LEU A 17 13.04 -14.54 12.91
CA LEU A 17 13.26 -14.98 11.54
C LEU A 17 14.50 -15.87 11.43
N ARG A 18 15.63 -15.44 12.03
CA ARG A 18 16.89 -16.17 11.99
C ARG A 18 16.89 -17.44 12.86
N GLU A 19 16.42 -17.35 14.10
CA GLU A 19 16.35 -18.48 15.04
C GLU A 19 15.41 -19.60 14.55
N SER A 20 14.31 -19.23 13.88
CA SER A 20 13.33 -20.20 13.37
C SER A 20 13.62 -20.68 11.95
N SER A 21 14.78 -20.34 11.38
CA SER A 21 15.24 -20.75 10.04
C SER A 21 14.22 -20.41 8.94
N PHE A 22 13.74 -19.17 8.93
CA PHE A 22 12.98 -18.64 7.82
C PHE A 22 13.91 -18.11 6.72
N TYR A 23 13.40 -18.07 5.49
CA TYR A 23 14.09 -17.45 4.38
C TYR A 23 14.26 -15.95 4.62
N TYR A 24 15.48 -15.45 4.49
CA TYR A 24 15.82 -14.05 4.67
C TYR A 24 16.50 -13.51 3.40
N VAL A 25 15.92 -12.48 2.80
CA VAL A 25 16.59 -11.67 1.78
C VAL A 25 17.50 -10.70 2.51
N ASP A 26 18.80 -10.84 2.30
CA ASP A 26 19.81 -10.14 3.10
C ASP A 26 19.84 -8.64 2.81
N LYS A 27 19.45 -7.83 3.79
CA LYS A 27 19.48 -6.37 3.77
C LYS A 27 20.49 -5.78 4.76
N THR A 28 21.43 -6.60 5.24
CA THR A 28 22.43 -6.15 6.24
C THR A 28 23.43 -5.13 5.68
N ARG A 29 23.48 -4.93 4.36
CA ARG A 29 24.22 -3.83 3.74
C ARG A 29 23.69 -2.45 4.21
N LEU A 30 22.44 -2.35 4.66
CA LEU A 30 21.90 -1.16 5.30
C LEU A 30 22.76 -0.74 6.50
N ILE A 31 23.25 -1.70 7.29
CA ILE A 31 24.09 -1.43 8.47
C ILE A 31 25.40 -0.75 8.05
N GLU A 32 26.07 -1.31 7.03
CA GLU A 32 27.32 -0.75 6.51
C GLU A 32 27.11 0.66 5.95
N GLN A 33 26.10 0.85 5.11
CA GLN A 33 25.79 2.16 4.54
C GLN A 33 25.45 3.20 5.62
N LEU A 34 24.66 2.80 6.64
CA LEU A 34 24.32 3.67 7.76
C LEU A 34 25.56 4.07 8.57
N LEU A 35 26.49 3.14 8.82
CA LEU A 35 27.68 3.41 9.62
C LEU A 35 28.75 4.22 8.87
N LEU A 36 28.84 4.07 7.55
CA LEU A 36 29.80 4.83 6.73
C LEU A 36 29.36 6.27 6.48
N ASN A 37 28.06 6.51 6.40
CA ASN A 37 27.46 7.81 6.08
C ASN A 37 26.50 8.27 7.20
N TRP A 38 26.80 8.01 8.44
CA TRP A 38 25.86 8.25 9.51
C TRP A 38 25.63 9.72 9.83
N SER A 39 24.37 10.05 10.02
CA SER A 39 23.91 11.31 10.56
C SER A 39 23.44 11.12 12.00
N GLU A 40 23.39 12.17 12.78
CA GLU A 40 22.92 12.08 14.18
C GLU A 40 21.49 11.49 14.25
N VAL A 41 20.64 11.85 13.28
CA VAL A 41 19.29 11.26 13.12
C VAL A 41 19.01 11.00 11.65
N THR A 42 18.75 9.73 11.31
CA THR A 42 18.37 9.31 9.95
C THR A 42 16.90 8.92 9.91
N LEU A 43 16.13 9.52 9.01
CA LEU A 43 14.72 9.18 8.77
C LEU A 43 14.58 8.49 7.41
N PHE A 44 14.10 7.26 7.40
CA PHE A 44 13.70 6.55 6.19
C PHE A 44 12.20 6.66 5.95
N THR A 45 11.81 7.26 4.83
CA THR A 45 10.41 7.26 4.39
C THR A 45 10.24 6.31 3.21
N ARG A 46 9.47 5.23 3.44
CA ARG A 46 9.18 4.19 2.44
C ARG A 46 7.71 3.80 2.51
N PRO A 47 7.10 3.36 1.43
CA PRO A 47 5.72 2.90 1.45
C PRO A 47 5.49 1.76 2.45
N ARG A 48 4.24 1.46 2.76
CA ARG A 48 3.88 0.31 3.60
C ARG A 48 4.32 -0.99 2.93
N ARG A 49 4.72 -2.00 3.73
CA ARG A 49 5.08 -3.36 3.28
C ARG A 49 6.47 -3.50 2.60
N PHE A 50 7.31 -2.49 2.66
CA PHE A 50 8.67 -2.50 2.12
C PHE A 50 9.76 -2.89 3.15
N GLY A 51 9.41 -3.62 4.21
CA GLY A 51 10.38 -4.20 5.13
C GLY A 51 10.93 -3.24 6.21
N LYS A 52 10.33 -2.05 6.43
CA LYS A 52 10.78 -1.08 7.44
C LYS A 52 10.97 -1.70 8.83
N THR A 53 9.92 -2.32 9.37
CA THR A 53 9.93 -2.92 10.71
C THR A 53 10.97 -4.03 10.84
N LEU A 54 11.13 -4.89 9.82
CA LEU A 54 12.14 -5.95 9.82
C LEU A 54 13.56 -5.37 9.84
N ASN A 55 13.84 -4.34 9.04
CA ASN A 55 15.11 -3.65 9.05
C ASN A 55 15.39 -2.97 10.39
N MET A 56 14.39 -2.35 11.02
CA MET A 56 14.53 -1.77 12.36
C MET A 56 14.84 -2.85 13.42
N SER A 57 14.17 -4.01 13.35
CA SER A 57 14.45 -5.17 14.21
C SER A 57 15.86 -5.74 13.97
N MET A 58 16.33 -5.73 12.71
CA MET A 58 17.70 -6.13 12.35
C MET A 58 18.73 -5.15 12.95
N LEU A 59 18.53 -3.84 12.82
CA LEU A 59 19.41 -2.82 13.42
C LEU A 59 19.47 -2.97 14.94
N LYS A 60 18.30 -3.16 15.60
CA LYS A 60 18.27 -3.46 17.03
C LYS A 60 19.13 -4.66 17.36
N SER A 61 18.94 -5.78 16.66
CA SER A 61 19.69 -7.02 16.89
C SER A 61 21.19 -6.85 16.62
N PHE A 62 21.60 -5.93 15.73
CA PHE A 62 23.00 -5.67 15.46
C PHE A 62 23.68 -4.85 16.56
N PHE A 63 23.05 -3.77 17.01
CA PHE A 63 23.67 -2.81 17.93
C PHE A 63 23.56 -3.19 19.40
N GLU A 64 22.48 -3.89 19.79
CA GLU A 64 22.10 -4.09 21.20
C GLU A 64 23.11 -4.96 21.97
N ILE A 65 23.57 -4.43 23.13
CA ILE A 65 24.43 -5.17 24.07
C ILE A 65 23.75 -6.49 24.48
N GLY A 66 24.52 -7.58 24.45
CA GLY A 66 24.03 -8.91 24.78
C GLY A 66 23.30 -9.64 23.65
N THR A 67 23.34 -9.09 22.43
CA THR A 67 22.78 -9.79 21.26
C THR A 67 23.58 -11.04 20.92
N ASP A 68 22.88 -12.03 20.36
CA ASP A 68 23.52 -13.21 19.79
C ASP A 68 24.09 -12.84 18.40
N LYS A 69 25.41 -12.75 18.32
CA LYS A 69 26.13 -12.37 17.09
C LYS A 69 25.95 -13.39 15.98
N SER A 70 25.65 -14.66 16.30
CA SER A 70 25.43 -15.73 15.32
C SER A 70 24.20 -15.49 14.44
N LEU A 71 23.29 -14.59 14.83
CA LEU A 71 22.16 -14.17 14.00
C LEU A 71 22.61 -13.58 12.65
N PHE A 72 23.83 -13.05 12.57
CA PHE A 72 24.40 -12.43 11.39
C PHE A 72 25.33 -13.35 10.59
N ASP A 73 25.56 -14.59 11.04
CA ASP A 73 26.41 -15.54 10.35
C ASP A 73 25.93 -15.80 8.91
N GLY A 74 26.87 -15.67 7.96
CA GLY A 74 26.61 -15.85 6.54
C GLY A 74 25.88 -14.72 5.86
N LEU A 75 25.58 -13.61 6.56
CA LEU A 75 25.02 -12.41 5.97
C LEU A 75 26.13 -11.44 5.53
N TYR A 76 25.80 -10.52 4.62
CA TYR A 76 26.73 -9.56 4.02
C TYR A 76 27.59 -8.85 5.08
N ILE A 77 26.97 -8.31 6.13
CA ILE A 77 27.67 -7.53 7.16
C ILE A 77 28.72 -8.37 7.92
N SER A 78 28.52 -9.68 8.05
CA SER A 78 29.48 -10.55 8.72
C SER A 78 30.82 -10.66 8.00
N GLY A 79 30.86 -10.28 6.71
CA GLY A 79 32.08 -10.14 5.92
C GLY A 79 32.91 -8.91 6.30
N ASN A 80 32.29 -7.87 6.85
CA ASN A 80 32.96 -6.66 7.31
C ASN A 80 33.33 -6.76 8.80
N LYS A 81 34.46 -7.43 9.06
CA LYS A 81 34.91 -7.70 10.44
C LYS A 81 35.17 -6.43 11.25
N GLU A 82 35.71 -5.39 10.62
CA GLU A 82 36.03 -4.12 11.26
C GLU A 82 34.77 -3.49 11.86
N LEU A 83 33.70 -3.33 11.05
CA LEU A 83 32.42 -2.79 11.53
C LEU A 83 31.76 -3.70 12.57
N CYS A 84 31.84 -5.04 12.38
CA CYS A 84 31.30 -5.97 13.37
C CYS A 84 32.04 -5.88 14.72
N ASP A 85 33.37 -5.78 14.71
CA ASP A 85 34.17 -5.70 15.94
C ASP A 85 33.93 -4.36 16.68
N GLU A 86 33.74 -3.28 15.93
CA GLU A 86 33.55 -1.93 16.48
C GLU A 86 32.11 -1.71 16.98
N TYR A 87 31.08 -2.20 16.26
CA TYR A 87 29.69 -1.79 16.51
C TYR A 87 28.75 -2.93 16.97
N MET A 88 29.00 -4.18 16.58
CA MET A 88 28.04 -5.27 16.84
C MET A 88 27.98 -5.64 18.32
N GLY A 89 26.78 -5.43 18.91
CA GLY A 89 26.50 -5.74 20.32
C GLY A 89 27.20 -4.79 21.30
N LYS A 90 27.44 -3.53 20.91
CA LYS A 90 28.23 -2.57 21.71
C LYS A 90 27.38 -1.44 22.33
N TYR A 91 26.13 -1.27 21.95
CA TYR A 91 25.34 -0.12 22.33
C TYR A 91 24.10 -0.52 23.13
N PRO A 92 23.71 0.23 24.18
CA PRO A 92 22.36 0.15 24.68
C PRO A 92 21.38 0.69 23.60
N VAL A 93 20.30 -0.04 23.36
CA VAL A 93 19.31 0.32 22.32
C VAL A 93 17.96 0.59 22.98
N ILE A 94 17.37 1.73 22.65
CA ILE A 94 15.95 2.05 22.90
C ILE A 94 15.19 1.78 21.61
N PHE A 95 14.25 0.85 21.62
CA PHE A 95 13.47 0.47 20.46
C PHE A 95 11.98 0.70 20.67
N LEU A 96 11.38 1.55 19.87
CA LEU A 96 9.96 1.90 19.94
C LEU A 96 9.28 1.62 18.60
N SER A 97 8.12 0.99 18.62
CA SER A 97 7.23 0.92 17.46
C SER A 97 5.91 1.61 17.78
N PHE A 98 5.57 2.63 17.00
CA PHE A 98 4.32 3.37 17.18
C PHE A 98 3.16 2.81 16.34
N LYS A 99 3.33 1.63 15.76
CA LYS A 99 2.32 0.93 14.95
C LYS A 99 0.95 0.81 15.60
N GLY A 100 0.90 0.67 16.92
CA GLY A 100 -0.35 0.53 17.70
C GLY A 100 -0.68 1.79 18.53
N VAL A 101 -0.06 2.93 18.24
CA VAL A 101 -0.37 4.19 18.95
C VAL A 101 -1.51 4.89 18.21
N GLU A 102 -2.72 4.53 18.58
CA GLU A 102 -3.96 5.07 18.02
C GLU A 102 -5.05 5.16 19.09
N GLY A 103 -6.08 5.98 18.85
CA GLY A 103 -7.26 6.15 19.68
C GLY A 103 -8.28 7.00 18.95
N LEU A 104 -9.55 6.90 19.33
CA LEU A 104 -10.60 7.79 18.83
C LEU A 104 -10.50 9.20 19.43
N THR A 105 -9.84 9.29 20.60
CA THR A 105 -9.59 10.53 21.31
C THR A 105 -8.10 10.71 21.58
N TYR A 106 -7.69 11.97 21.89
CA TYR A 106 -6.32 12.25 22.30
C TYR A 106 -5.90 11.46 23.55
N ASP A 107 -6.78 11.33 24.53
CA ASP A 107 -6.46 10.63 25.77
C ASP A 107 -6.20 9.13 25.53
N GLU A 108 -7.00 8.47 24.70
CA GLU A 108 -6.77 7.07 24.31
C GLU A 108 -5.43 6.89 23.59
N ALA A 109 -5.11 7.79 22.67
CA ALA A 109 -3.84 7.76 21.95
C ALA A 109 -2.64 8.09 22.87
N PHE A 110 -2.81 9.01 23.82
CA PHE A 110 -1.82 9.31 24.86
C PHE A 110 -1.54 8.09 25.74
N ASP A 111 -2.58 7.39 26.19
CA ASP A 111 -2.43 6.14 26.94
C ASP A 111 -1.73 5.05 26.14
N ALA A 112 -1.98 4.99 24.81
CA ALA A 112 -1.27 4.08 23.93
C ALA A 112 0.24 4.42 23.86
N PHE A 113 0.60 5.70 23.79
CA PHE A 113 1.99 6.16 23.90
C PHE A 113 2.63 5.75 25.22
N VAL A 114 1.93 6.02 26.32
CA VAL A 114 2.40 5.67 27.67
C VAL A 114 2.67 4.18 27.77
N ARG A 115 1.77 3.34 27.23
CA ARG A 115 1.98 1.87 27.21
C ARG A 115 3.22 1.45 26.43
N VAL A 116 3.46 2.04 25.24
CA VAL A 116 4.63 1.70 24.40
C VAL A 116 5.92 2.08 25.12
N ILE A 117 6.02 3.31 25.60
CA ILE A 117 7.22 3.82 26.29
C ILE A 117 7.42 3.12 27.62
N GLY A 118 6.37 2.91 28.41
CA GLY A 118 6.45 2.20 29.68
C GLY A 118 6.93 0.75 29.54
N LYS A 119 6.51 0.04 28.49
CA LYS A 119 7.03 -1.31 28.18
C LYS A 119 8.52 -1.30 27.88
N GLU A 120 8.99 -0.32 27.08
CA GLU A 120 10.41 -0.22 26.77
C GLU A 120 11.25 0.15 28.00
N ILE A 121 10.76 1.06 28.84
CA ILE A 121 11.41 1.37 30.12
C ILE A 121 11.47 0.12 31.02
N SER A 122 10.39 -0.64 31.12
CA SER A 122 10.35 -1.88 31.93
C SER A 122 11.28 -2.97 31.42
N ARG A 123 11.61 -2.98 30.12
CA ARG A 123 12.56 -3.92 29.53
C ARG A 123 13.96 -3.81 30.15
N VAL A 124 14.33 -2.64 30.61
CA VAL A 124 15.62 -2.34 31.23
C VAL A 124 15.49 -2.17 32.74
N SER A 125 14.65 -3.00 33.38
CA SER A 125 14.32 -2.94 34.81
C SER A 125 15.53 -3.05 35.76
N PHE A 126 16.65 -3.60 35.29
CA PHE A 126 17.92 -3.66 36.03
C PHE A 126 18.44 -2.26 36.45
N LEU A 127 18.00 -1.19 35.78
CA LEU A 127 18.36 0.18 36.13
C LEU A 127 17.86 0.58 37.52
N ALA A 128 16.78 -0.02 38.03
CA ALA A 128 16.26 0.24 39.38
C ALA A 128 17.27 -0.09 40.48
N ASP A 129 18.16 -1.07 40.22
CA ASP A 129 19.14 -1.59 41.17
C ASP A 129 20.59 -1.34 40.70
N SER A 130 20.79 -0.52 39.68
CA SER A 130 22.12 -0.22 39.14
C SER A 130 22.98 0.54 40.15
N ASP A 131 24.15 0.01 40.45
CA ASP A 131 25.18 0.63 41.31
C ASP A 131 25.84 1.86 40.67
N LYS A 132 25.73 2.00 39.34
CA LYS A 132 26.23 3.13 38.58
C LYS A 132 25.32 4.36 38.68
N LEU A 133 24.07 4.19 39.08
CA LEU A 133 23.11 5.26 39.25
C LEU A 133 23.10 5.76 40.67
N THR A 134 22.98 7.08 40.83
CA THR A 134 22.74 7.70 42.15
C THR A 134 21.37 7.28 42.70
N MET A 135 21.17 7.46 44.02
CA MET A 135 19.88 7.18 44.67
C MET A 135 18.75 7.98 43.99
N LEU A 136 18.97 9.25 43.67
CA LEU A 136 18.00 10.11 43.02
C LEU A 136 17.60 9.57 41.61
N GLU A 137 18.56 9.13 40.81
CA GLU A 137 18.30 8.60 39.47
C GLU A 137 17.52 7.28 39.52
N ARG A 138 17.83 6.42 40.49
CA ARG A 138 17.02 5.20 40.71
C ARG A 138 15.58 5.52 41.10
N GLU A 139 15.36 6.54 41.93
CA GLU A 139 14.00 6.98 42.27
C GLU A 139 13.29 7.63 41.08
N GLN A 140 14.01 8.38 40.23
CA GLN A 140 13.47 8.89 38.98
C GLN A 140 13.07 7.74 38.05
N TYR A 141 13.91 6.69 37.92
CA TYR A 141 13.58 5.50 37.13
C TYR A 141 12.32 4.81 37.66
N LYS A 142 12.23 4.57 38.99
CA LYS A 142 11.02 4.02 39.61
C LYS A 142 9.79 4.88 39.31
N GLY A 143 9.95 6.21 39.28
CA GLY A 143 8.90 7.12 38.87
C GLY A 143 8.39 6.92 37.45
N LEU A 144 9.23 6.40 36.52
CA LEU A 144 8.84 6.03 35.15
C LEU A 144 8.19 4.64 35.05
N THR A 145 8.20 3.85 36.12
CA THR A 145 7.64 2.49 36.16
C THR A 145 6.41 2.37 37.05
N ILE A 146 5.80 3.49 37.43
CA ILE A 146 4.58 3.49 38.26
C ILE A 146 3.44 2.87 37.45
N ILE A 147 2.76 1.90 38.06
CA ILE A 147 1.60 1.22 37.52
C ILE A 147 0.42 1.41 38.47
N GLU A 148 -0.71 1.89 37.98
CA GLU A 148 -1.99 1.99 38.69
C GLU A 148 -3.03 1.24 37.85
N ASP A 149 -3.83 0.40 38.49
CA ASP A 149 -4.84 -0.44 37.83
C ASP A 149 -4.31 -1.24 36.60
N GLY A 150 -3.04 -1.67 36.68
CA GLY A 150 -2.39 -2.42 35.61
C GLY A 150 -1.86 -1.59 34.43
N ASN A 151 -1.98 -0.26 34.47
CA ASN A 151 -1.51 0.65 33.43
C ASN A 151 -0.37 1.54 33.94
N PHE A 152 0.59 1.86 33.05
CA PHE A 152 1.60 2.89 33.34
C PHE A 152 0.94 4.26 33.47
N VAL A 153 1.42 5.06 34.41
CA VAL A 153 0.89 6.41 34.66
C VAL A 153 1.97 7.46 34.43
N PHE A 154 1.81 8.24 33.38
CA PHE A 154 2.69 9.35 33.05
C PHE A 154 1.91 10.66 32.96
N SER A 155 2.47 11.75 33.48
CA SER A 155 2.06 13.08 33.05
C SER A 155 2.65 13.37 31.65
N LYS A 156 2.09 14.35 30.94
CA LYS A 156 2.61 14.80 29.64
C LYS A 156 4.10 15.17 29.71
N ASP A 157 4.51 15.92 30.72
CA ASP A 157 5.90 16.36 30.89
C ASP A 157 6.84 15.16 31.16
N LYS A 158 6.36 14.19 31.95
CA LYS A 158 7.11 12.97 32.21
C LYS A 158 7.29 12.13 30.95
N LEU A 159 6.25 12.02 30.13
CA LEU A 159 6.33 11.32 28.85
C LEU A 159 7.33 12.00 27.91
N ILE A 160 7.28 13.33 27.79
CA ILE A 160 8.17 14.12 26.95
C ILE A 160 9.65 13.94 27.34
N SER A 161 9.96 13.87 28.63
CA SER A 161 11.34 13.74 29.13
C SER A 161 11.82 12.29 29.25
N SER A 162 10.94 11.31 29.10
CA SER A 162 11.20 9.90 29.44
C SER A 162 12.38 9.29 28.67
N LEU A 163 12.46 9.52 27.37
CA LEU A 163 13.50 8.92 26.50
C LEU A 163 14.88 9.54 26.75
N GLN A 164 14.95 10.84 27.00
CA GLN A 164 16.21 11.50 27.36
C GLN A 164 16.72 10.99 28.72
N LEU A 165 15.83 10.91 29.71
CA LEU A 165 16.16 10.40 31.03
C LEU A 165 16.59 8.93 30.97
N LEU A 166 15.90 8.09 30.18
CA LEU A 166 16.30 6.70 29.96
C LEU A 166 17.67 6.60 29.28
N SER A 167 17.94 7.45 28.29
CA SER A 167 19.25 7.51 27.62
C SER A 167 20.37 7.85 28.60
N GLN A 168 20.16 8.82 29.48
CA GLN A 168 21.12 9.19 30.52
C GLN A 168 21.42 8.02 31.46
N MET A 169 20.40 7.32 31.91
CA MET A 169 20.56 6.18 32.83
C MET A 169 21.28 5.01 32.18
N LEU A 170 20.93 4.69 30.94
CA LEU A 170 21.60 3.63 30.15
C LEU A 170 23.07 4.01 29.89
N TYR A 171 23.35 5.26 29.53
CA TYR A 171 24.72 5.76 29.35
C TYR A 171 25.55 5.57 30.63
N LYS A 172 25.02 6.00 31.77
CA LYS A 172 25.72 5.83 33.05
C LYS A 172 25.96 4.36 33.42
N HIS A 173 24.98 3.50 33.13
CA HIS A 173 25.09 2.06 33.45
C HIS A 173 26.13 1.36 32.58
N TYR A 174 26.12 1.60 31.26
CA TYR A 174 27.00 0.89 30.30
C TYR A 174 28.27 1.65 29.95
N ASP A 175 28.40 2.93 30.34
CA ASP A 175 29.46 3.85 29.89
C ASP A 175 29.53 3.92 28.35
N GLN A 176 28.36 3.85 27.71
CA GLN A 176 28.20 3.82 26.25
C GLN A 176 26.97 4.61 25.82
N LYS A 177 27.13 5.46 24.79
CA LYS A 177 26.01 6.22 24.24
C LYS A 177 24.92 5.32 23.69
N VAL A 178 23.69 5.84 23.61
CA VAL A 178 22.47 5.09 23.31
C VAL A 178 22.13 5.22 21.82
N VAL A 179 21.74 4.11 21.20
CA VAL A 179 21.08 4.11 19.88
C VAL A 179 19.57 4.13 20.10
N ILE A 180 18.87 5.07 19.43
CA ILE A 180 17.41 5.15 19.49
C ILE A 180 16.83 4.76 18.13
N LEU A 181 15.94 3.75 18.13
CA LEU A 181 15.25 3.24 16.95
C LEU A 181 13.76 3.43 17.10
N ILE A 182 13.12 4.18 16.19
CA ILE A 182 11.67 4.46 16.23
C ILE A 182 11.02 4.02 14.92
N ASP A 183 10.18 2.99 14.98
CA ASP A 183 9.45 2.48 13.83
C ASP A 183 8.05 3.08 13.75
N GLU A 184 7.61 3.39 12.52
CA GLU A 184 6.29 3.94 12.19
C GLU A 184 5.96 5.23 12.98
N TYR A 185 6.90 6.21 12.99
CA TYR A 185 6.78 7.46 13.76
C TYR A 185 5.55 8.31 13.38
N ASP A 186 5.05 8.14 12.17
CA ASP A 186 3.96 8.92 11.57
C ASP A 186 2.56 8.35 11.81
N VAL A 187 2.44 7.10 12.28
CA VAL A 187 1.13 6.46 12.56
C VAL A 187 0.30 7.25 13.57
N PRO A 188 0.84 7.70 14.72
CA PRO A 188 0.05 8.51 15.66
C PRO A 188 -0.46 9.81 15.06
N LEU A 189 0.27 10.39 14.10
CA LEU A 189 -0.09 11.64 13.42
C LEU A 189 -1.20 11.41 12.41
N ASP A 190 -1.10 10.33 11.61
CA ASP A 190 -2.13 9.92 10.67
C ASP A 190 -3.47 9.68 11.39
N LYS A 191 -3.44 8.92 12.49
CA LYS A 191 -4.63 8.64 13.29
C LYS A 191 -5.19 9.86 14.00
N ALA A 192 -4.34 10.73 14.51
CA ALA A 192 -4.74 11.98 15.13
C ALA A 192 -5.40 12.94 14.11
N PHE A 193 -4.90 12.97 12.87
CA PHE A 193 -5.51 13.73 11.80
C PHE A 193 -6.91 13.20 11.45
N GLN A 194 -7.04 11.88 11.29
CA GLN A 194 -8.32 11.23 10.98
C GLN A 194 -9.38 11.48 12.07
N ASN A 195 -8.97 11.56 13.34
CA ASN A 195 -9.85 11.68 14.51
C ASN A 195 -9.93 13.11 15.10
N GLY A 196 -9.27 14.11 14.49
CA GLY A 196 -9.45 15.53 14.81
C GLY A 196 -8.65 16.08 15.99
N TYR A 197 -7.65 15.36 16.53
CA TYR A 197 -6.75 15.81 17.61
C TYR A 197 -5.27 15.95 17.15
N TYR A 198 -5.08 16.28 15.88
CA TYR A 198 -3.75 16.37 15.25
C TYR A 198 -2.80 17.34 15.94
N LYS A 199 -3.27 18.54 16.31
CA LYS A 199 -2.43 19.58 16.91
C LYS A 199 -1.87 19.17 18.27
N GLU A 200 -2.66 18.51 19.09
CA GLU A 200 -2.27 17.99 20.37
C GLU A 200 -1.20 16.91 20.23
N MET A 201 -1.38 16.00 19.28
CA MET A 201 -0.45 14.91 18.98
C MET A 201 0.89 15.46 18.44
N VAL A 202 0.85 16.42 17.51
CA VAL A 202 2.05 17.12 17.02
C VAL A 202 2.82 17.76 18.18
N SER A 203 2.14 18.45 19.10
CA SER A 203 2.77 19.07 20.26
C SER A 203 3.46 18.04 21.17
N LEU A 204 2.85 16.87 21.37
CA LEU A 204 3.40 15.78 22.17
C LEU A 204 4.66 15.19 21.53
N ILE A 205 4.57 14.79 20.27
CA ILE A 205 5.68 14.13 19.53
C ILE A 205 6.85 15.10 19.36
N ARG A 206 6.57 16.38 19.07
CA ARG A 206 7.61 17.43 19.02
C ARG A 206 8.39 17.55 20.32
N GLY A 207 7.66 17.58 21.45
CA GLY A 207 8.29 17.64 22.77
C GLY A 207 9.17 16.43 23.01
N LEU A 208 8.65 15.23 22.76
CA LEU A 208 9.37 13.97 22.93
C LEU A 208 10.64 13.90 22.06
N PHE A 209 10.52 14.17 20.75
CA PHE A 209 11.66 14.12 19.82
C PHE A 209 12.65 15.26 20.07
N GLY A 210 12.17 16.43 20.45
CA GLY A 210 13.04 17.57 20.80
C GLY A 210 14.00 17.22 21.94
N GLN A 211 13.55 16.54 22.98
CA GLN A 211 14.39 16.11 24.08
C GLN A 211 15.20 14.84 23.76
N ALA A 212 14.59 13.86 23.10
CA ALA A 212 15.24 12.58 22.85
C ALA A 212 16.31 12.64 21.75
N LEU A 213 16.11 13.47 20.69
CA LEU A 213 16.88 13.41 19.46
C LEU A 213 17.72 14.67 19.18
N LYS A 214 17.40 15.84 19.80
CA LYS A 214 18.14 17.09 19.54
C LYS A 214 19.05 17.52 20.69
N THR A 215 18.53 17.43 21.91
CA THR A 215 19.25 17.94 23.09
C THR A 215 19.75 16.81 23.98
N ASN A 216 19.92 15.62 23.45
CA ASN A 216 20.32 14.42 24.16
C ASN A 216 21.82 14.14 23.94
N GLU A 217 22.69 14.61 24.85
CA GLU A 217 24.13 14.38 24.83
C GLU A 217 24.53 12.89 24.95
N PHE A 218 23.60 12.05 25.40
CA PHE A 218 23.79 10.60 25.58
C PHE A 218 23.42 9.83 24.31
N LEU A 219 22.93 10.50 23.27
CA LEU A 219 22.59 9.88 21.98
C LEU A 219 23.85 9.57 21.19
N GLN A 220 23.96 8.34 20.67
CA GLN A 220 24.96 7.96 19.67
C GLN A 220 24.46 8.37 18.28
N PHE A 221 23.34 7.83 17.89
CA PHE A 221 22.54 8.21 16.72
C PHE A 221 21.11 7.65 16.87
N ALA A 222 20.22 8.13 16.01
CA ALA A 222 18.86 7.59 15.93
C ALA A 222 18.47 7.24 14.49
N VAL A 223 17.63 6.23 14.35
CA VAL A 223 16.99 5.86 13.09
C VAL A 223 15.48 5.85 13.26
N LEU A 224 14.78 6.55 12.38
CA LEU A 224 13.33 6.60 12.34
C LEU A 224 12.81 6.01 11.02
N THR A 225 11.63 5.37 11.06
CA THR A 225 10.93 4.95 9.85
C THR A 225 9.50 5.42 9.83
N GLY A 226 8.99 5.77 8.64
CA GLY A 226 7.60 6.15 8.40
C GLY A 226 7.22 6.06 6.93
N CYS A 227 6.00 6.43 6.59
CA CYS A 227 5.51 6.50 5.21
C CYS A 227 5.63 7.91 4.64
N LEU A 228 5.34 8.93 5.43
CA LEU A 228 5.34 10.33 5.02
C LEU A 228 6.48 11.10 5.69
N ARG A 229 6.99 12.09 4.97
CA ARG A 229 7.90 13.09 5.53
C ARG A 229 7.07 14.23 6.13
N VAL A 230 6.78 14.18 7.41
CA VAL A 230 6.10 15.28 8.12
C VAL A 230 7.12 16.35 8.51
N SER A 231 7.59 17.15 7.54
CA SER A 231 8.80 17.99 7.74
C SER A 231 8.52 19.46 8.09
N LYS A 232 7.45 20.05 7.60
CA LYS A 232 7.22 21.51 7.76
C LYS A 232 6.46 21.90 9.01
N GLU A 233 5.61 21.06 9.52
CA GLU A 233 4.91 21.36 10.75
C GLU A 233 5.67 20.83 11.95
N SER A 234 6.64 21.63 12.36
CA SER A 234 6.79 21.71 13.79
C SER A 234 7.32 20.46 14.55
N ILE A 235 7.21 19.21 14.04
CA ILE A 235 7.82 18.06 14.72
C ILE A 235 9.34 18.13 14.57
N PHE A 236 9.80 18.39 13.36
CA PHE A 236 11.21 18.56 13.04
C PHE A 236 11.63 20.02 12.91
N THR A 237 10.72 21.00 13.10
CA THR A 237 11.09 22.43 13.11
C THR A 237 12.04 22.69 14.27
N GLY A 238 13.27 23.09 13.92
CA GLY A 238 14.33 23.27 14.89
C GLY A 238 15.21 22.04 15.13
N LEU A 239 14.93 20.89 14.52
CA LEU A 239 15.84 19.74 14.49
C LEU A 239 16.68 19.85 13.21
N ASN A 240 17.88 20.41 13.30
CA ASN A 240 18.77 20.65 12.15
C ASN A 240 19.70 19.46 11.87
N ASN A 241 19.60 18.40 12.64
CA ASN A 241 20.45 17.22 12.65
C ASN A 241 19.80 15.99 11.99
N PHE A 242 18.73 16.20 11.21
CA PHE A 242 18.02 15.14 10.49
C PHE A 242 18.51 15.01 9.06
N GLU A 243 18.86 13.80 8.69
CA GLU A 243 18.99 13.35 7.31
C GLU A 243 17.74 12.57 6.92
N ILE A 244 17.13 12.91 5.80
CA ILE A 244 15.89 12.29 5.34
C ILE A 244 16.16 11.55 4.04
N ASN A 245 15.96 10.25 4.07
CA ASN A 245 16.08 9.35 2.94
C ASN A 245 14.69 8.90 2.48
N SER A 246 14.22 9.47 1.37
CA SER A 246 12.93 9.18 0.76
C SER A 246 13.05 8.22 -0.44
N ILE A 247 11.93 7.94 -1.09
CA ILE A 247 11.92 7.09 -2.29
C ILE A 247 12.56 7.74 -3.53
N VAL A 248 12.90 9.02 -3.49
CA VAL A 248 13.60 9.71 -4.60
C VAL A 248 15.10 9.75 -4.42
N ASP A 249 15.60 9.47 -3.21
CA ASP A 249 17.02 9.53 -2.88
C ASP A 249 17.73 8.24 -3.29
N ILE A 250 18.99 8.36 -3.73
CA ILE A 250 19.79 7.23 -4.22
C ILE A 250 20.37 6.43 -3.06
N ASP A 251 20.63 7.10 -1.94
CA ASP A 251 21.17 6.44 -0.77
C ASP A 251 20.13 5.46 -0.19
N HIS A 252 20.57 4.22 0.07
CA HIS A 252 19.72 3.15 0.62
C HIS A 252 18.52 2.75 -0.26
N ASP A 253 18.55 2.96 -1.57
CA ASP A 253 17.46 2.70 -2.51
C ASP A 253 17.13 1.20 -2.68
N GLU A 254 18.11 0.31 -2.52
CA GLU A 254 17.95 -1.15 -2.58
C GLU A 254 17.63 -1.80 -1.21
N GLN A 255 17.72 -1.04 -0.09
CA GLN A 255 17.65 -1.64 1.25
C GLN A 255 16.22 -1.87 1.74
N PHE A 256 15.26 -1.25 1.09
CA PHE A 256 13.84 -1.39 1.40
C PHE A 256 13.11 -1.94 0.17
N GLY A 257 12.60 -3.16 0.28
CA GLY A 257 12.01 -3.89 -0.84
C GLY A 257 12.96 -4.97 -1.38
N PHE A 258 12.59 -5.61 -2.48
CA PHE A 258 13.43 -6.62 -3.15
C PHE A 258 13.87 -6.10 -4.52
N THR A 259 15.12 -6.35 -4.86
CA THR A 259 15.65 -6.12 -6.21
C THR A 259 15.27 -7.28 -7.14
N ASP A 260 15.45 -7.09 -8.44
CA ASP A 260 15.18 -8.10 -9.47
C ASP A 260 16.00 -9.39 -9.23
N ASP A 261 17.30 -9.24 -8.93
CA ASP A 261 18.20 -10.35 -8.63
C ASP A 261 17.79 -11.14 -7.36
N GLU A 262 17.32 -10.43 -6.33
CA GLU A 262 16.84 -11.04 -5.10
C GLU A 262 15.55 -11.84 -5.32
N VAL A 263 14.65 -11.34 -6.17
CA VAL A 263 13.41 -12.03 -6.57
C VAL A 263 13.74 -13.27 -7.39
N MET A 264 14.61 -13.14 -8.40
CA MET A 264 15.05 -14.28 -9.20
C MET A 264 15.72 -15.36 -8.33
N LYS A 265 16.58 -14.96 -7.40
CA LYS A 265 17.23 -15.87 -6.45
C LYS A 265 16.19 -16.58 -5.58
N LEU A 266 15.24 -15.84 -5.00
CA LEU A 266 14.17 -16.41 -4.17
C LEU A 266 13.40 -17.47 -4.95
N LEU A 267 12.93 -17.15 -6.16
CA LEU A 267 12.19 -18.11 -6.98
C LEU A 267 13.03 -19.35 -7.35
N SER A 268 14.33 -19.17 -7.63
CA SER A 268 15.26 -20.26 -7.89
C SER A 268 15.46 -21.16 -6.68
N ASP A 269 15.60 -20.58 -5.48
CA ASP A 269 15.78 -21.34 -4.23
C ASP A 269 14.55 -22.21 -3.88
N TYR A 270 13.39 -21.94 -4.49
CA TYR A 270 12.14 -22.71 -4.35
C TYR A 270 11.75 -23.50 -5.61
N ASP A 271 12.63 -23.62 -6.61
CA ASP A 271 12.38 -24.29 -7.89
C ASP A 271 11.14 -23.71 -8.61
N ARG A 272 11.05 -22.38 -8.70
CA ARG A 272 9.94 -21.64 -9.31
C ARG A 272 10.41 -20.53 -10.26
N SER A 273 11.60 -20.63 -10.81
CA SER A 273 12.16 -19.61 -11.72
C SER A 273 11.28 -19.35 -12.94
N GLU A 274 10.53 -20.35 -13.40
CA GLU A 274 9.60 -20.23 -14.53
C GLU A 274 8.45 -19.25 -14.26
N ARG A 275 8.18 -18.93 -12.97
CA ARG A 275 7.11 -18.02 -12.56
C ARG A 275 7.59 -16.56 -12.40
N TYR A 276 8.86 -16.28 -12.70
CA TYR A 276 9.40 -14.92 -12.67
C TYR A 276 8.62 -13.92 -13.53
N PRO A 277 8.18 -14.24 -14.77
CA PRO A 277 7.37 -13.31 -15.55
C PRO A 277 6.07 -12.89 -14.88
N ASP A 278 5.42 -13.81 -14.16
CA ASP A 278 4.19 -13.50 -13.40
C ASP A 278 4.48 -12.55 -12.25
N VAL A 279 5.56 -12.80 -11.48
CA VAL A 279 5.98 -11.92 -10.38
C VAL A 279 6.30 -10.53 -10.90
N LYS A 280 7.03 -10.45 -12.02
CA LYS A 280 7.40 -9.19 -12.64
C LYS A 280 6.17 -8.39 -13.11
N GLU A 281 5.24 -9.02 -13.80
CA GLU A 281 4.03 -8.36 -14.28
C GLU A 281 3.13 -7.82 -13.15
N TRP A 282 3.06 -8.53 -12.02
CA TRP A 282 2.11 -8.23 -10.95
C TRP A 282 2.67 -7.35 -9.85
N TYR A 283 3.95 -7.48 -9.49
CA TYR A 283 4.51 -6.94 -8.24
C TYR A 283 5.75 -6.07 -8.43
N ASP A 284 6.30 -5.98 -9.66
CA ASP A 284 7.39 -5.07 -10.02
C ASP A 284 6.89 -3.62 -10.18
N GLY A 285 7.80 -2.71 -10.52
CA GLY A 285 7.49 -1.38 -11.04
C GLY A 285 7.62 -0.25 -10.05
N TYR A 286 8.03 -0.49 -8.82
CA TYR A 286 8.46 0.60 -7.93
C TYR A 286 9.87 1.05 -8.29
N HIS A 287 10.09 2.35 -8.30
CA HIS A 287 11.40 2.93 -8.59
C HIS A 287 11.84 3.82 -7.44
N PHE A 288 12.83 3.35 -6.66
CA PHE A 288 13.43 4.09 -5.56
C PHE A 288 14.83 4.53 -5.95
N GLY A 289 15.13 5.84 -5.81
CA GLY A 289 16.41 6.37 -6.27
C GLY A 289 16.72 5.99 -7.72
N ASN A 290 17.62 5.05 -7.92
CA ASN A 290 17.99 4.46 -9.21
C ASN A 290 17.62 2.95 -9.31
N ALA A 291 17.03 2.36 -8.30
CA ALA A 291 16.74 0.94 -8.23
C ALA A 291 15.28 0.61 -8.56
N ASP A 292 15.08 -0.46 -9.33
CA ASP A 292 13.77 -1.08 -9.53
C ASP A 292 13.49 -2.06 -8.40
N ILE A 293 12.35 -1.90 -7.74
CA ILE A 293 12.05 -2.54 -6.46
C ILE A 293 10.68 -3.20 -6.48
N TYR A 294 10.61 -4.41 -5.96
CA TYR A 294 9.38 -5.17 -5.71
C TYR A 294 8.90 -5.00 -4.26
N CYS A 295 7.59 -5.04 -4.05
CA CYS A 295 7.03 -5.10 -2.71
C CYS A 295 7.27 -6.49 -2.07
N PRO A 296 8.03 -6.60 -0.97
CA PRO A 296 8.36 -7.88 -0.34
C PRO A 296 7.15 -8.69 0.09
N TRP A 297 6.11 -8.01 0.58
CA TRP A 297 4.88 -8.64 1.03
C TRP A 297 4.21 -9.46 -0.08
N ASP A 298 4.14 -8.90 -1.27
CA ASP A 298 3.45 -9.49 -2.40
C ASP A 298 4.25 -10.67 -2.94
N VAL A 299 5.57 -10.48 -3.13
CA VAL A 299 6.48 -11.53 -3.60
C VAL A 299 6.49 -12.73 -2.65
N ILE A 300 6.61 -12.51 -1.33
CA ILE A 300 6.65 -13.60 -0.33
C ILE A 300 5.32 -14.34 -0.26
N ASN A 301 4.19 -13.63 -0.31
CA ASN A 301 2.86 -14.27 -0.29
C ASN A 301 2.61 -15.10 -1.55
N PHE A 302 2.99 -14.58 -2.72
CA PHE A 302 2.85 -15.35 -3.97
C PHE A 302 3.80 -16.54 -4.00
N ALA A 303 5.07 -16.38 -3.63
CA ALA A 303 6.03 -17.47 -3.52
C ALA A 303 5.52 -18.58 -2.58
N LYS A 304 4.90 -18.21 -1.45
CA LYS A 304 4.28 -19.19 -0.55
C LYS A 304 3.14 -19.97 -1.20
N LYS A 305 2.29 -19.30 -2.00
CA LYS A 305 1.26 -19.99 -2.79
C LYS A 305 1.89 -20.96 -3.80
N LEU A 306 2.93 -20.53 -4.49
CA LEU A 306 3.65 -21.36 -5.49
C LEU A 306 4.31 -22.60 -4.90
N VAL A 307 4.74 -22.53 -3.64
CA VAL A 307 5.25 -23.72 -2.92
C VAL A 307 4.16 -24.78 -2.74
N SER A 308 2.94 -24.34 -2.43
CA SER A 308 1.78 -25.23 -2.22
C SER A 308 1.12 -25.66 -3.53
N ASP A 309 1.07 -24.77 -4.51
CA ASP A 309 0.46 -24.98 -5.83
C ASP A 309 1.31 -24.29 -6.91
N PRO A 310 2.14 -25.06 -7.67
CA PRO A 310 2.98 -24.51 -8.73
C PRO A 310 2.19 -23.78 -9.84
N SER A 311 0.89 -24.09 -9.98
CA SER A 311 -0.01 -23.48 -10.97
C SER A 311 -0.78 -22.27 -10.42
N ALA A 312 -0.55 -21.89 -9.15
CA ALA A 312 -1.25 -20.79 -8.52
C ALA A 312 -1.18 -19.50 -9.36
N ARG A 313 -2.29 -18.80 -9.46
CA ARG A 313 -2.35 -17.50 -10.15
C ARG A 313 -1.93 -16.37 -9.21
N PRO A 314 -1.25 -15.33 -9.72
CA PRO A 314 -1.02 -14.11 -8.98
C PRO A 314 -2.34 -13.51 -8.49
N SER A 315 -2.29 -12.81 -7.38
CA SER A 315 -3.47 -12.13 -6.80
C SER A 315 -3.02 -10.92 -5.99
N ALA A 316 -3.93 -9.99 -5.79
CA ALA A 316 -3.68 -8.82 -4.99
C ALA A 316 -3.59 -9.17 -3.50
N PHE A 317 -2.44 -8.96 -2.89
CA PHE A 317 -2.18 -9.18 -1.45
C PHE A 317 -2.13 -7.86 -0.68
N TRP A 318 -1.66 -6.80 -1.33
CA TRP A 318 -1.50 -5.48 -0.72
C TRP A 318 -2.85 -4.78 -0.48
N ILE A 319 -3.80 -4.90 -1.42
CA ILE A 319 -5.15 -4.34 -1.37
C ILE A 319 -5.88 -4.74 -0.07
N ASN A 320 -5.78 -6.02 0.30
CA ASN A 320 -6.49 -6.57 1.46
C ASN A 320 -5.83 -6.24 2.81
N SER A 321 -4.73 -5.51 2.80
CA SER A 321 -3.88 -5.30 3.97
C SER A 321 -3.68 -3.85 4.37
N SER A 322 -4.10 -2.89 3.54
CA SER A 322 -4.07 -1.46 3.82
C SER A 322 -5.42 -0.84 3.51
N GLY A 323 -5.87 0.12 4.34
CA GLY A 323 -7.04 0.91 4.00
C GLY A 323 -6.77 1.70 2.71
N ASN A 324 -7.60 1.50 1.69
CA ASN A 324 -7.48 2.21 0.40
C ASN A 324 -8.09 3.62 0.48
N ASP A 325 -8.22 4.15 1.70
CA ASP A 325 -8.87 5.44 1.97
C ASP A 325 -8.23 6.61 1.22
N MET A 326 -6.91 6.54 0.99
CA MET A 326 -6.19 7.57 0.24
C MET A 326 -6.64 7.62 -1.23
N VAL A 327 -6.71 6.47 -1.91
CA VAL A 327 -7.16 6.43 -3.31
C VAL A 327 -8.63 6.80 -3.39
N LYS A 328 -9.45 6.35 -2.43
CA LYS A 328 -10.86 6.75 -2.34
C LYS A 328 -11.00 8.26 -2.19
N ARG A 329 -10.31 8.88 -1.22
CA ARG A 329 -10.32 10.34 -1.02
C ARG A 329 -9.87 11.10 -2.27
N PHE A 330 -8.88 10.58 -2.99
CA PHE A 330 -8.39 11.15 -4.23
C PHE A 330 -9.44 11.08 -5.34
N VAL A 331 -10.08 9.93 -5.53
CA VAL A 331 -11.13 9.74 -6.54
C VAL A 331 -12.36 10.60 -6.22
N ASP A 332 -12.75 10.70 -4.95
CA ASP A 332 -13.89 11.52 -4.49
C ASP A 332 -13.68 13.02 -4.73
N LYS A 333 -12.44 13.53 -4.58
CA LYS A 333 -12.07 14.93 -4.77
C LYS A 333 -11.70 15.29 -6.20
N ALA A 334 -11.54 14.29 -7.08
CA ALA A 334 -11.07 14.49 -8.45
C ALA A 334 -12.07 15.34 -9.25
N ASP A 335 -11.59 16.45 -9.80
CA ASP A 335 -12.29 17.22 -10.84
C ASP A 335 -12.18 16.49 -12.20
N GLN A 336 -12.75 17.06 -13.26
CA GLN A 336 -12.75 16.43 -14.58
C GLN A 336 -11.33 16.17 -15.11
N THR A 337 -10.43 17.13 -14.97
CA THR A 337 -9.05 17.02 -15.44
C THR A 337 -8.30 15.89 -14.70
N THR A 338 -8.43 15.86 -13.37
CA THR A 338 -7.82 14.83 -12.54
C THR A 338 -8.37 13.45 -12.86
N ARG A 339 -9.66 13.36 -13.16
CA ARG A 339 -10.29 12.09 -13.59
C ARG A 339 -9.71 11.60 -14.91
N ASP A 340 -9.59 12.46 -15.90
CA ASP A 340 -8.96 12.12 -17.20
C ASP A 340 -7.51 11.64 -16.98
N GLU A 341 -6.78 12.21 -16.02
CA GLU A 341 -5.44 11.78 -15.64
C GLU A 341 -5.41 10.43 -14.94
N ILE A 342 -6.33 10.17 -14.01
CA ILE A 342 -6.48 8.85 -13.37
C ILE A 342 -6.73 7.77 -14.42
N GLU A 343 -7.59 8.07 -15.39
CA GLU A 343 -7.91 7.17 -16.49
C GLU A 343 -6.69 6.86 -17.35
N LYS A 344 -5.94 7.90 -17.69
CA LYS A 344 -4.68 7.74 -18.41
C LYS A 344 -3.71 6.82 -17.68
N LEU A 345 -3.62 6.94 -16.35
CA LEU A 345 -2.81 6.06 -15.50
C LEU A 345 -3.31 4.61 -15.50
N VAL A 346 -4.62 4.40 -15.29
CA VAL A 346 -5.24 3.06 -15.33
C VAL A 346 -5.06 2.40 -16.68
N ALA A 347 -5.07 3.19 -17.76
CA ALA A 347 -4.80 2.71 -19.11
C ALA A 347 -3.31 2.40 -19.37
N GLY A 348 -2.42 2.57 -18.39
CA GLY A 348 -0.98 2.32 -18.53
C GLY A 348 -0.19 3.50 -19.09
N GLY A 349 -0.80 4.70 -19.15
CA GLY A 349 -0.11 5.95 -19.50
C GLY A 349 0.56 6.59 -18.26
N PHE A 350 1.11 7.77 -18.45
CA PHE A 350 1.74 8.56 -17.37
C PHE A 350 1.12 9.95 -17.27
N VAL A 351 1.27 10.58 -16.11
CA VAL A 351 0.97 12.00 -15.86
C VAL A 351 2.22 12.72 -15.40
N GLU A 352 2.30 14.03 -15.68
CA GLU A 352 3.43 14.86 -15.24
C GLU A 352 2.96 15.75 -14.11
N LYS A 353 3.60 15.62 -12.93
CA LYS A 353 3.23 16.35 -11.71
C LYS A 353 4.45 16.89 -10.99
N GLN A 354 4.36 18.12 -10.53
CA GLN A 354 5.29 18.65 -9.54
C GLN A 354 4.87 18.13 -8.17
N LEU A 355 5.77 17.43 -7.48
CA LEU A 355 5.49 16.82 -6.20
C LEU A 355 6.04 17.66 -5.05
N ARG A 356 5.28 17.73 -3.98
CA ARG A 356 5.69 18.23 -2.68
C ARG A 356 5.93 17.05 -1.75
N LEU A 357 7.20 16.72 -1.51
CA LEU A 357 7.57 15.58 -0.66
C LEU A 357 7.56 15.93 0.83
N ASP A 358 7.35 17.20 1.17
CA ASP A 358 7.41 17.77 2.52
C ASP A 358 6.03 18.20 3.05
N LEU A 359 4.98 17.49 2.65
CA LEU A 359 3.60 17.77 3.08
C LEU A 359 3.34 17.37 4.53
N THR A 360 2.57 18.21 5.21
CA THR A 360 1.98 17.90 6.51
C THR A 360 0.60 17.26 6.34
N TYR A 361 0.10 16.58 7.37
CA TYR A 361 -1.24 16.00 7.30
C TYR A 361 -2.34 17.08 7.11
N ASP A 362 -2.20 18.26 7.71
CA ASP A 362 -3.15 19.37 7.53
C ASP A 362 -3.17 19.92 6.09
N GLU A 363 -2.09 19.75 5.33
CA GLU A 363 -2.00 20.20 3.95
C GLU A 363 -2.50 19.17 2.93
N ILE A 364 -2.57 17.88 3.28
CA ILE A 364 -2.90 16.79 2.33
C ILE A 364 -4.19 17.09 1.57
N ASP A 365 -5.21 17.55 2.26
CA ASP A 365 -6.55 17.76 1.70
C ASP A 365 -6.78 19.14 1.08
N ASN A 366 -5.78 20.04 1.14
CA ASN A 366 -5.95 21.42 0.69
C ASN A 366 -6.05 21.55 -0.84
N THR A 367 -5.30 20.71 -1.56
CA THR A 367 -5.28 20.71 -3.02
C THR A 367 -5.19 19.29 -3.58
N ILE A 368 -5.65 19.12 -4.82
CA ILE A 368 -5.51 17.86 -5.55
C ILE A 368 -4.04 17.52 -5.81
N ASP A 369 -3.17 18.53 -5.98
CA ASP A 369 -1.73 18.33 -6.20
C ASP A 369 -1.05 17.74 -4.97
N ASN A 370 -1.51 18.07 -3.77
CA ASN A 370 -1.02 17.46 -2.55
C ASN A 370 -1.39 15.96 -2.48
N LEU A 371 -2.59 15.59 -2.94
CA LEU A 371 -3.00 14.18 -3.02
C LEU A 371 -2.15 13.38 -4.01
N TRP A 372 -1.75 13.96 -5.15
CA TRP A 372 -0.76 13.35 -6.05
C TRP A 372 0.55 13.03 -5.34
N SER A 373 1.04 13.96 -4.54
CA SER A 373 2.28 13.80 -3.76
C SER A 373 2.15 12.67 -2.74
N VAL A 374 0.99 12.57 -2.06
CA VAL A 374 0.73 11.51 -1.08
C VAL A 374 0.60 10.14 -1.75
N LEU A 375 -0.10 10.05 -2.89
CA LEU A 375 -0.19 8.79 -3.63
C LEU A 375 1.19 8.27 -4.07
N PHE A 376 2.09 9.18 -4.44
CA PHE A 376 3.47 8.83 -4.78
C PHE A 376 4.24 8.34 -3.55
N THR A 377 4.26 9.09 -2.46
CA THR A 377 5.03 8.74 -1.25
C THR A 377 4.51 7.49 -0.54
N THR A 378 3.21 7.20 -0.66
CA THR A 378 2.59 6.00 -0.07
C THR A 378 2.63 4.77 -0.99
N GLY A 379 3.14 4.90 -2.22
CA GLY A 379 3.38 3.79 -3.13
C GLY A 379 2.20 3.42 -4.04
N TYR A 380 1.17 4.25 -4.14
CA TYR A 380 0.12 4.06 -5.16
C TYR A 380 0.57 4.52 -6.54
N LEU A 381 1.56 5.40 -6.60
CA LEU A 381 2.22 5.84 -7.81
C LEU A 381 3.74 5.68 -7.68
N THR A 382 4.42 5.58 -8.82
CA THR A 382 5.88 5.60 -8.90
C THR A 382 6.33 6.51 -10.04
N LYS A 383 7.61 6.90 -10.04
CA LYS A 383 8.19 7.70 -11.12
C LYS A 383 8.85 6.81 -12.18
N ILE A 384 8.76 7.24 -13.45
CA ILE A 384 9.51 6.64 -14.58
C ILE A 384 10.46 7.65 -15.23
N GLY A 385 10.57 8.85 -14.70
CA GLY A 385 11.46 9.89 -15.19
C GLY A 385 11.04 11.26 -14.70
N GLU A 386 11.81 12.25 -15.11
CA GLU A 386 11.64 13.66 -14.74
C GLU A 386 11.63 14.53 -16.00
N VAL A 387 10.90 15.65 -15.95
CA VAL A 387 10.84 16.65 -17.01
C VAL A 387 11.07 18.01 -16.41
N LYS A 388 11.98 18.80 -17.00
CA LYS A 388 12.20 20.18 -16.57
C LYS A 388 10.93 21.00 -16.89
N VAL A 389 10.44 21.73 -15.90
CA VAL A 389 9.28 22.61 -16.09
C VAL A 389 9.72 23.83 -16.92
N PRO A 390 8.98 24.18 -18.00
CA PRO A 390 9.29 25.37 -18.79
C PRO A 390 9.41 26.62 -17.92
N ASP A 391 10.39 27.46 -18.21
CA ASP A 391 10.66 28.71 -17.52
C ASP A 391 10.87 28.61 -15.99
N SER A 392 11.23 27.41 -15.49
CA SER A 392 11.52 27.15 -14.09
C SER A 392 12.77 26.28 -13.92
N GLU A 393 13.44 26.37 -12.77
CA GLU A 393 14.49 25.44 -12.37
C GLU A 393 13.93 24.18 -11.67
N SER A 394 12.60 24.05 -11.58
CA SER A 394 11.93 22.90 -10.98
C SER A 394 11.68 21.76 -12.01
N TYR A 395 11.48 20.56 -11.48
CA TYR A 395 11.20 19.37 -12.27
C TYR A 395 9.81 18.83 -11.92
N ALA A 396 9.14 18.28 -12.93
CA ALA A 396 7.94 17.48 -12.76
C ALA A 396 8.29 16.00 -12.94
N TYR A 397 7.68 15.14 -12.14
CA TYR A 397 7.85 13.70 -12.23
C TYR A 397 6.83 13.10 -13.21
N LYS A 398 7.29 12.18 -14.06
CA LYS A 398 6.40 11.32 -14.84
C LYS A 398 5.94 10.19 -13.94
N LEU A 399 4.69 10.24 -13.52
CA LEU A 399 4.08 9.30 -12.60
C LEU A 399 3.29 8.23 -13.36
N VAL A 400 3.40 6.98 -12.90
CA VAL A 400 2.63 5.82 -13.38
C VAL A 400 2.10 5.02 -12.19
N ILE A 401 1.11 4.19 -12.43
CA ILE A 401 0.74 3.12 -11.50
C ILE A 401 1.81 2.04 -11.59
N PRO A 402 2.43 1.62 -10.46
CA PRO A 402 3.62 0.78 -10.50
C PRO A 402 3.38 -0.58 -11.15
N ASN A 403 2.27 -1.23 -10.86
CA ASN A 403 2.05 -2.62 -11.27
C ASN A 403 0.56 -2.97 -11.40
N LYS A 404 0.32 -4.23 -11.75
CA LYS A 404 -1.04 -4.74 -11.99
C LYS A 404 -1.88 -4.77 -10.72
N GLU A 405 -1.28 -5.10 -9.58
CA GLU A 405 -1.97 -5.13 -8.29
C GLU A 405 -2.50 -3.75 -7.89
N VAL A 406 -1.65 -2.73 -7.91
CA VAL A 406 -2.04 -1.36 -7.58
C VAL A 406 -3.06 -0.81 -8.59
N ARG A 407 -2.96 -1.21 -9.87
CA ARG A 407 -3.95 -0.86 -10.89
C ARG A 407 -5.34 -1.37 -10.52
N GLU A 408 -5.45 -2.58 -9.99
CA GLU A 408 -6.73 -3.13 -9.52
C GLU A 408 -7.31 -2.30 -8.37
N VAL A 409 -6.49 -1.71 -7.48
CA VAL A 409 -6.97 -0.79 -6.44
C VAL A 409 -7.69 0.39 -7.06
N PHE A 410 -7.06 1.07 -8.02
CA PHE A 410 -7.68 2.21 -8.71
C PHE A 410 -8.98 1.82 -9.40
N ILE A 411 -8.99 0.71 -10.11
CA ILE A 411 -10.19 0.20 -10.81
C ILE A 411 -11.33 -0.06 -9.81
N LEU A 412 -11.05 -0.72 -8.68
CA LEU A 412 -12.05 -0.99 -7.65
C LEU A 412 -12.59 0.29 -7.01
N GLN A 413 -11.73 1.26 -6.69
CA GLN A 413 -12.16 2.54 -6.11
C GLN A 413 -12.99 3.38 -7.10
N ILE A 414 -12.62 3.38 -8.38
CA ILE A 414 -13.40 4.00 -9.44
C ILE A 414 -14.76 3.32 -9.57
N GLN A 415 -14.83 1.99 -9.50
CA GLN A 415 -16.08 1.23 -9.53
C GLN A 415 -16.97 1.53 -8.31
N GLU A 416 -16.39 1.63 -7.12
CA GLU A 416 -17.13 1.98 -5.89
C GLU A 416 -17.69 3.41 -5.94
N TRP A 417 -16.85 4.37 -6.33
CA TRP A 417 -17.28 5.73 -6.55
C TRP A 417 -18.41 5.80 -7.57
N PHE A 418 -18.26 5.07 -8.65
CA PHE A 418 -19.25 4.98 -9.71
C PHE A 418 -20.59 4.42 -9.21
N LYS A 419 -20.56 3.34 -8.42
CA LYS A 419 -21.78 2.79 -7.78
C LYS A 419 -22.47 3.85 -6.91
N ALA A 420 -21.69 4.62 -6.15
CA ALA A 420 -22.25 5.69 -5.31
C ALA A 420 -22.91 6.81 -6.13
N VAL A 421 -22.31 7.21 -7.26
CA VAL A 421 -22.88 8.21 -8.19
C VAL A 421 -24.15 7.68 -8.85
N VAL A 422 -24.14 6.39 -9.24
CA VAL A 422 -25.27 5.73 -9.89
C VAL A 422 -26.40 5.41 -8.90
N ALA A 423 -26.09 5.02 -7.66
CA ALA A 423 -27.09 4.76 -6.62
C ALA A 423 -27.94 6.00 -6.30
N ASN A 424 -27.43 7.19 -6.58
CA ASN A 424 -28.17 8.45 -6.47
C ASN A 424 -29.07 8.72 -7.70
N ASP A 425 -29.05 7.88 -8.75
CA ASP A 425 -29.88 7.99 -9.96
C ASP A 425 -30.77 6.74 -10.13
N ASP A 426 -31.60 6.50 -9.12
CA ASP A 426 -32.46 5.31 -8.98
C ASP A 426 -33.40 5.10 -10.20
N ASP A 427 -33.83 6.20 -10.86
CA ASP A 427 -34.71 6.13 -12.01
C ASP A 427 -34.01 5.63 -13.27
N THR A 428 -32.79 6.10 -13.57
CA THR A 428 -32.00 5.64 -14.73
C THR A 428 -31.69 4.15 -14.63
N MET A 429 -31.37 3.69 -13.43
CA MET A 429 -31.02 2.28 -13.21
C MET A 429 -32.20 1.34 -13.25
N LYS A 430 -33.34 1.72 -12.69
CA LYS A 430 -34.59 0.97 -12.81
C LYS A 430 -35.05 0.87 -14.26
N LEU A 431 -34.90 1.95 -15.02
CA LEU A 431 -35.22 1.95 -16.45
C LEU A 431 -34.28 1.05 -17.25
N LEU A 432 -32.97 1.04 -16.92
CA LEU A 432 -31.99 0.15 -17.57
C LEU A 432 -32.32 -1.31 -17.31
N SER A 433 -32.55 -1.68 -16.06
CA SER A 433 -32.88 -3.06 -15.66
C SER A 433 -34.18 -3.53 -16.34
N LYS A 434 -35.20 -2.68 -16.34
CA LYS A 434 -36.46 -2.97 -17.03
C LYS A 434 -36.27 -3.15 -18.54
N ALA A 435 -35.47 -2.27 -19.17
CA ALA A 435 -35.18 -2.35 -20.59
C ALA A 435 -34.45 -3.65 -20.98
N ILE A 436 -33.54 -4.12 -20.13
CA ILE A 436 -32.83 -5.41 -20.30
C ILE A 436 -33.80 -6.59 -20.23
N LEU A 437 -34.73 -6.60 -19.25
CA LEU A 437 -35.72 -7.67 -19.12
C LEU A 437 -36.72 -7.74 -20.29
N TYR A 438 -37.08 -6.57 -20.83
CA TYR A 438 -38.10 -6.49 -21.89
C TYR A 438 -37.53 -6.34 -23.31
N LYS A 439 -36.21 -6.54 -23.50
CA LYS A 439 -35.52 -6.47 -24.80
C LYS A 439 -35.71 -5.13 -25.50
N ASP A 440 -35.68 -4.02 -24.74
CA ASP A 440 -35.74 -2.68 -25.32
C ASP A 440 -34.33 -2.14 -25.55
N GLU A 441 -33.72 -2.52 -26.68
CA GLU A 441 -32.36 -2.14 -27.08
C GLU A 441 -32.15 -0.64 -27.11
N LYS A 442 -33.17 0.11 -27.60
CA LYS A 442 -33.10 1.56 -27.70
C LYS A 442 -33.02 2.22 -26.30
N GLN A 443 -33.81 1.71 -25.37
CA GLN A 443 -33.82 2.20 -24.01
C GLN A 443 -32.55 1.79 -23.26
N ILE A 444 -32.04 0.56 -23.47
CA ILE A 444 -30.75 0.14 -22.93
C ILE A 444 -29.65 1.11 -23.41
N ALA A 445 -29.54 1.31 -24.72
CA ALA A 445 -28.55 2.24 -25.29
C ALA A 445 -28.71 3.67 -24.76
N ARG A 446 -29.96 4.16 -24.63
CA ARG A 446 -30.25 5.49 -24.10
C ARG A 446 -29.78 5.65 -22.66
N GLN A 447 -30.13 4.70 -21.77
CA GLN A 447 -29.74 4.77 -20.37
C GLN A 447 -28.23 4.65 -20.22
N LEU A 448 -27.59 3.72 -20.91
CA LEU A 448 -26.12 3.62 -20.92
C LEU A 448 -25.46 4.91 -21.45
N ASN A 449 -25.98 5.52 -22.51
CA ASN A 449 -25.45 6.79 -23.02
C ASN A 449 -25.63 7.95 -22.05
N ILE A 450 -26.73 7.99 -21.26
CA ILE A 450 -26.91 8.99 -20.19
C ILE A 450 -25.84 8.76 -19.11
N VAL A 451 -25.67 7.54 -18.64
CA VAL A 451 -24.64 7.18 -17.70
C VAL A 451 -23.27 7.57 -18.25
N MET A 452 -22.93 7.16 -19.47
CA MET A 452 -21.66 7.48 -20.12
C MET A 452 -21.40 8.97 -20.32
N SER A 453 -22.43 9.78 -20.57
CA SER A 453 -22.29 11.24 -20.72
C SER A 453 -21.92 11.96 -19.41
N ARG A 454 -22.34 11.38 -18.29
CA ARG A 454 -22.01 11.86 -16.92
C ARG A 454 -20.66 11.30 -16.45
N MET A 455 -20.16 10.34 -17.15
CA MET A 455 -18.89 9.69 -16.87
C MET A 455 -17.72 10.38 -17.57
N ILE A 456 -16.62 10.03 -17.11
CA ILE A 456 -15.28 10.43 -17.43
C ILE A 456 -14.89 10.05 -18.88
N SER A 457 -13.90 10.78 -19.44
CA SER A 457 -13.33 10.56 -20.77
C SER A 457 -12.24 9.47 -20.81
N ILE A 458 -12.39 8.34 -20.15
CA ILE A 458 -11.44 7.18 -20.26
C ILE A 458 -11.06 6.86 -21.72
N LEU A 459 -11.81 7.37 -22.65
CA LEU A 459 -12.00 6.80 -23.98
C LEU A 459 -11.18 7.44 -25.09
N ASP A 460 -10.43 8.50 -24.77
CA ASP A 460 -9.54 9.17 -25.74
C ASP A 460 -8.07 8.73 -25.61
N THR A 461 -7.77 7.77 -24.73
CA THR A 461 -6.40 7.33 -24.48
C THR A 461 -5.91 6.32 -25.52
N LYS A 462 -4.59 6.28 -25.74
CA LYS A 462 -3.89 5.27 -26.55
C LYS A 462 -3.83 3.87 -25.90
N ALA A 463 -4.73 3.56 -24.98
CA ALA A 463 -4.78 2.26 -24.34
C ALA A 463 -5.09 1.13 -25.36
N PRO A 464 -4.53 -0.08 -25.18
CA PRO A 464 -4.89 -1.23 -26.01
C PRO A 464 -6.39 -1.52 -25.97
N ASP A 465 -6.97 -1.95 -27.09
CA ASP A 465 -8.42 -2.18 -27.22
C ASP A 465 -8.97 -3.17 -26.19
N ALA A 466 -8.22 -4.22 -25.87
CA ALA A 466 -8.60 -5.18 -24.81
C ALA A 466 -8.73 -4.55 -23.42
N MET A 467 -7.94 -3.52 -23.09
CA MET A 467 -8.08 -2.80 -21.84
C MET A 467 -9.33 -1.94 -21.81
N LYS A 468 -9.72 -1.36 -22.95
CA LYS A 468 -10.94 -0.59 -23.07
C LYS A 468 -12.18 -1.48 -22.95
N GLU A 469 -12.15 -2.65 -23.57
CA GLU A 469 -13.21 -3.67 -23.47
C GLU A 469 -13.41 -4.11 -22.02
N ASN A 470 -12.33 -4.46 -21.31
CA ASN A 470 -12.36 -4.79 -19.89
C ASN A 470 -12.93 -3.69 -19.01
N PHE A 471 -12.66 -2.42 -19.34
CA PHE A 471 -13.24 -1.29 -18.61
C PHE A 471 -14.77 -1.24 -18.76
N TYR A 472 -15.29 -1.30 -20.00
CA TYR A 472 -16.74 -1.25 -20.21
C TYR A 472 -17.45 -2.48 -19.64
N HIS A 473 -16.81 -3.63 -19.70
CA HIS A 473 -17.28 -4.83 -19.04
C HIS A 473 -17.41 -4.63 -17.52
N GLY A 474 -16.35 -4.13 -16.86
CA GLY A 474 -16.36 -3.84 -15.44
C GLY A 474 -17.40 -2.79 -15.04
N LEU A 475 -17.56 -1.75 -15.87
CA LEU A 475 -18.56 -0.72 -15.74
C LEU A 475 -19.98 -1.31 -15.76
N LEU A 476 -20.31 -2.04 -16.83
CA LEU A 476 -21.63 -2.63 -16.99
C LEU A 476 -21.96 -3.61 -15.86
N LEU A 477 -20.98 -4.44 -15.46
CA LEU A 477 -21.10 -5.34 -14.33
C LEU A 477 -21.41 -4.61 -13.02
N GLY A 478 -20.72 -3.49 -12.77
CA GLY A 478 -20.93 -2.64 -11.60
C GLY A 478 -22.35 -2.04 -11.57
N LEU A 479 -22.79 -1.50 -12.70
CA LEU A 479 -24.15 -0.95 -12.88
C LEU A 479 -25.22 -1.99 -12.56
N LEU A 480 -25.10 -3.15 -13.17
CA LEU A 480 -26.12 -4.20 -13.04
C LEU A 480 -26.19 -4.78 -11.62
N ARG A 481 -25.05 -5.00 -10.96
CA ARG A 481 -24.99 -5.50 -9.58
C ARG A 481 -25.55 -4.51 -8.56
N GLY A 482 -25.26 -3.22 -8.75
CA GLY A 482 -25.71 -2.17 -7.85
C GLY A 482 -27.23 -1.93 -7.87
N SER A 483 -27.90 -2.25 -8.98
CA SER A 483 -29.28 -1.89 -9.25
C SER A 483 -30.29 -3.01 -9.03
N ASN A 484 -29.83 -4.26 -8.96
CA ASN A 484 -30.70 -5.42 -8.96
C ASN A 484 -30.26 -6.44 -7.90
N PRO A 485 -30.59 -6.23 -6.61
CA PRO A 485 -30.16 -7.12 -5.53
C PRO A 485 -30.69 -8.54 -5.66
N GLY A 486 -31.81 -8.74 -6.38
CA GLY A 486 -32.40 -10.06 -6.67
C GLY A 486 -31.77 -10.78 -7.87
N TRP A 487 -30.88 -10.13 -8.64
CA TRP A 487 -30.24 -10.77 -9.77
C TRP A 487 -28.94 -11.46 -9.36
N LEU A 488 -28.78 -12.74 -9.75
CA LEU A 488 -27.50 -13.42 -9.62
C LEU A 488 -26.65 -13.15 -10.86
N ILE A 489 -25.66 -12.26 -10.75
CA ILE A 489 -24.82 -11.82 -11.86
C ILE A 489 -23.42 -12.42 -11.72
N LYS A 490 -22.98 -13.16 -12.74
CA LYS A 490 -21.65 -13.77 -12.84
C LYS A 490 -20.90 -13.15 -14.01
N SER A 491 -19.59 -13.01 -13.84
CA SER A 491 -18.70 -12.40 -14.83
C SER A 491 -17.54 -13.35 -15.16
N ASN A 492 -17.06 -13.33 -16.40
CA ASN A 492 -15.95 -14.16 -16.91
C ASN A 492 -16.11 -15.64 -16.51
N ARG A 493 -17.32 -16.19 -16.72
CA ARG A 493 -17.61 -17.59 -16.40
C ARG A 493 -17.47 -18.45 -17.65
N GLU A 494 -16.87 -19.61 -17.47
CA GLU A 494 -16.88 -20.67 -18.48
C GLU A 494 -18.34 -21.06 -18.79
N SER A 495 -18.69 -20.95 -20.06
CA SER A 495 -20.01 -21.33 -20.59
C SER A 495 -19.84 -21.72 -22.06
N GLY A 496 -20.35 -22.90 -22.42
CA GLY A 496 -20.14 -23.46 -23.75
C GLY A 496 -18.64 -23.60 -24.07
N ASP A 497 -18.25 -23.15 -25.23
CA ASP A 497 -16.87 -23.27 -25.75
C ASP A 497 -15.97 -22.05 -25.41
N GLY A 498 -16.28 -21.32 -24.32
CA GLY A 498 -15.49 -20.14 -23.93
C GLY A 498 -15.91 -19.50 -22.61
N PHE A 499 -15.53 -18.23 -22.45
CA PHE A 499 -15.86 -17.43 -21.27
C PHE A 499 -16.77 -16.27 -21.69
N SER A 500 -17.98 -16.23 -21.15
CA SER A 500 -18.92 -15.12 -21.35
C SER A 500 -18.55 -13.93 -20.46
N ASP A 501 -18.70 -12.71 -20.99
CA ASP A 501 -18.45 -11.50 -20.20
C ASP A 501 -19.39 -11.40 -18.99
N ILE A 502 -20.71 -11.47 -19.21
CA ILE A 502 -21.71 -11.33 -18.13
C ILE A 502 -22.84 -12.33 -18.35
N LEU A 503 -23.11 -13.17 -17.34
CA LEU A 503 -24.28 -14.03 -17.24
C LEU A 503 -25.16 -13.51 -16.10
N ILE A 504 -26.46 -13.35 -16.38
CA ILE A 504 -27.44 -12.86 -15.40
C ILE A 504 -28.56 -13.89 -15.25
N LYS A 505 -28.91 -14.15 -14.01
CA LYS A 505 -30.07 -14.95 -13.62
C LYS A 505 -31.02 -14.02 -12.89
N PRO A 506 -32.06 -13.53 -13.56
CA PRO A 506 -33.14 -12.77 -12.91
C PRO A 506 -33.89 -13.59 -11.87
N GLU A 507 -34.78 -12.94 -11.12
CA GLU A 507 -35.65 -13.61 -10.13
C GLU A 507 -36.59 -14.66 -10.77
N ASP A 508 -37.00 -14.42 -12.01
CA ASP A 508 -37.74 -15.41 -12.80
C ASP A 508 -36.85 -16.65 -13.06
N PRO A 509 -37.26 -17.85 -12.62
CA PRO A 509 -36.47 -19.06 -12.75
C PRO A 509 -36.27 -19.50 -14.21
N ASP A 510 -37.18 -19.12 -15.12
CA ASP A 510 -37.12 -19.49 -16.53
C ASP A 510 -36.28 -18.51 -17.35
N ALA A 511 -36.07 -17.27 -16.87
CA ALA A 511 -35.34 -16.22 -17.55
C ALA A 511 -33.83 -16.33 -17.35
N GLY A 512 -33.07 -16.09 -18.43
CA GLY A 512 -31.62 -15.98 -18.43
C GLY A 512 -31.16 -14.85 -19.36
N ILE A 513 -30.02 -14.22 -19.05
CA ILE A 513 -29.49 -13.15 -19.89
C ILE A 513 -27.99 -13.37 -20.06
N VAL A 514 -27.53 -13.25 -21.31
CA VAL A 514 -26.12 -13.29 -21.70
C VAL A 514 -25.75 -11.94 -22.30
N ILE A 515 -24.68 -11.33 -21.85
CA ILE A 515 -24.19 -10.07 -22.40
C ILE A 515 -22.72 -10.24 -22.78
N GLU A 516 -22.38 -9.84 -24.00
CA GLU A 516 -21.01 -9.74 -24.50
C GLU A 516 -20.72 -8.27 -24.82
N VAL A 517 -19.55 -7.80 -24.39
CA VAL A 517 -19.11 -6.41 -24.53
C VAL A 517 -17.99 -6.30 -25.55
N LYS A 518 -18.07 -5.32 -26.43
CA LYS A 518 -17.00 -5.01 -27.41
C LYS A 518 -16.65 -3.54 -27.38
N TYR A 519 -15.39 -3.25 -27.72
CA TYR A 519 -14.92 -1.91 -27.96
C TYR A 519 -14.76 -1.63 -29.45
N ALA A 520 -15.40 -0.56 -29.94
CA ALA A 520 -15.24 -0.04 -31.29
C ALA A 520 -14.31 1.18 -31.31
N LYS A 521 -13.33 1.21 -32.23
CA LYS A 521 -12.38 2.33 -32.35
C LYS A 521 -13.04 3.61 -32.83
N GLU A 522 -13.95 3.47 -33.78
CA GLU A 522 -14.67 4.59 -34.38
C GLU A 522 -16.17 4.39 -34.24
N MET A 523 -16.92 5.49 -34.26
CA MET A 523 -18.38 5.47 -34.14
C MET A 523 -19.08 4.68 -35.24
N LYS A 524 -18.48 4.65 -36.46
CA LYS A 524 -19.01 3.88 -37.59
C LYS A 524 -18.90 2.36 -37.41
N ASP A 525 -17.99 1.88 -36.54
CA ASP A 525 -17.70 0.47 -36.31
C ASP A 525 -18.59 -0.14 -35.22
N LEU A 526 -19.46 0.67 -34.55
CA LEU A 526 -20.30 0.22 -33.43
C LEU A 526 -21.27 -0.91 -33.82
N ASP A 527 -21.91 -0.79 -34.97
CA ASP A 527 -22.88 -1.79 -35.43
C ASP A 527 -22.18 -3.14 -35.75
N GLU A 528 -21.02 -3.11 -36.42
CA GLU A 528 -20.19 -4.30 -36.68
C GLU A 528 -19.68 -4.95 -35.39
N ALA A 529 -19.28 -4.15 -34.41
CA ALA A 529 -18.85 -4.64 -33.12
C ALA A 529 -19.99 -5.31 -32.31
N CYS A 530 -21.22 -4.79 -32.36
CA CYS A 530 -22.40 -5.44 -31.79
C CYS A 530 -22.70 -6.79 -32.48
N GLU A 531 -22.62 -6.84 -33.82
CA GLU A 531 -22.83 -8.08 -34.56
C GLU A 531 -21.75 -9.13 -34.21
N ALA A 532 -20.49 -8.69 -34.06
CA ALA A 532 -19.40 -9.56 -33.63
C ALA A 532 -19.62 -10.10 -32.22
N ALA A 533 -20.12 -9.29 -31.28
CA ALA A 533 -20.49 -9.73 -29.95
C ALA A 533 -21.60 -10.79 -29.97
N MET A 534 -22.66 -10.55 -30.73
CA MET A 534 -23.75 -11.50 -30.91
C MET A 534 -23.30 -12.81 -31.57
N ALA A 535 -22.44 -12.70 -32.58
CA ALA A 535 -21.86 -13.88 -33.24
C ALA A 535 -21.00 -14.70 -32.25
N GLN A 536 -20.24 -14.04 -31.37
CA GLN A 536 -19.45 -14.70 -30.33
C GLN A 536 -20.32 -15.46 -29.36
N ILE A 537 -21.42 -14.86 -28.85
CA ILE A 537 -22.38 -15.52 -27.94
C ILE A 537 -22.89 -16.83 -28.58
N LYS A 538 -23.33 -16.77 -29.85
CA LYS A 538 -23.89 -17.91 -30.57
C LYS A 538 -22.83 -18.98 -30.86
N ASN A 539 -21.69 -18.58 -31.45
CA ASN A 539 -20.63 -19.50 -31.84
C ASN A 539 -20.00 -20.24 -30.67
N LYS A 540 -19.94 -19.57 -29.50
CA LYS A 540 -19.37 -20.12 -28.28
C LYS A 540 -20.42 -20.70 -27.33
N ARG A 541 -21.71 -20.68 -27.73
CA ARG A 541 -22.83 -21.23 -26.94
C ARG A 541 -22.85 -20.74 -25.48
N TYR A 542 -22.71 -19.43 -25.28
CA TYR A 542 -22.62 -18.83 -23.93
C TYR A 542 -23.93 -18.97 -23.14
N ASP A 543 -25.03 -19.36 -23.75
CA ASP A 543 -26.30 -19.68 -23.12
C ASP A 543 -26.35 -21.09 -22.50
N GLU A 544 -25.41 -21.98 -22.84
CA GLU A 544 -25.43 -23.38 -22.41
C GLU A 544 -25.47 -23.53 -20.88
N ALA A 545 -24.66 -22.77 -20.15
CA ALA A 545 -24.66 -22.81 -18.70
C ALA A 545 -25.99 -22.37 -18.05
N LEU A 546 -26.79 -21.54 -18.73
CA LEU A 546 -28.12 -21.15 -18.28
C LEU A 546 -29.13 -22.24 -18.61
N ARG A 547 -29.02 -22.89 -19.77
CA ARG A 547 -29.88 -24.02 -20.18
C ARG A 547 -29.65 -25.24 -19.31
N ASP A 548 -28.42 -25.56 -18.98
CA ASP A 548 -28.08 -26.65 -18.07
C ASP A 548 -28.70 -26.48 -16.66
N GLU A 549 -28.94 -25.24 -16.26
CA GLU A 549 -29.63 -24.91 -15.01
C GLU A 549 -31.17 -24.87 -15.17
N GLY A 550 -31.71 -25.23 -16.35
CA GLY A 550 -33.15 -25.34 -16.63
C GLY A 550 -33.79 -24.04 -17.12
N ARG A 551 -33.04 -23.00 -17.42
CA ARG A 551 -33.58 -21.74 -17.95
C ARG A 551 -33.84 -21.85 -19.45
N CYS A 552 -35.04 -21.48 -19.90
CA CYS A 552 -35.48 -21.65 -21.28
C CYS A 552 -35.78 -20.33 -22.01
N ASP A 553 -36.04 -19.23 -21.30
CA ASP A 553 -36.24 -17.90 -21.87
C ASP A 553 -34.95 -17.08 -21.75
N ILE A 554 -34.09 -17.21 -22.77
CA ILE A 554 -32.73 -16.60 -22.74
C ILE A 554 -32.65 -15.44 -23.70
N LEU A 555 -32.30 -14.27 -23.14
CA LEU A 555 -31.97 -13.07 -23.90
C LEU A 555 -30.46 -12.92 -24.06
N ALA A 556 -30.02 -12.61 -25.26
CA ALA A 556 -28.63 -12.32 -25.57
C ALA A 556 -28.46 -10.85 -26.00
N TYR A 557 -27.42 -10.19 -25.50
CA TYR A 557 -27.09 -8.81 -25.87
C TYR A 557 -25.64 -8.69 -26.28
N GLY A 558 -25.43 -8.17 -27.50
CA GLY A 558 -24.15 -7.61 -27.94
C GLY A 558 -24.14 -6.11 -27.67
N ILE A 559 -23.24 -5.64 -26.80
CA ILE A 559 -23.11 -4.23 -26.45
C ILE A 559 -21.75 -3.73 -26.89
N ALA A 560 -21.73 -2.80 -27.83
CA ALA A 560 -20.48 -2.18 -28.28
C ALA A 560 -20.37 -0.75 -27.76
N PHE A 561 -19.19 -0.40 -27.30
CA PHE A 561 -18.86 0.95 -26.80
C PHE A 561 -17.84 1.62 -27.71
N CYS A 562 -18.05 2.92 -27.95
CA CYS A 562 -17.05 3.78 -28.56
C CYS A 562 -17.07 5.12 -27.82
N ARG A 563 -16.03 5.41 -27.04
CA ARG A 563 -15.96 6.61 -26.21
C ARG A 563 -17.21 6.71 -25.28
N LYS A 564 -17.92 7.82 -25.32
CA LYS A 564 -19.15 8.08 -24.53
C LYS A 564 -20.44 7.60 -25.20
N ARG A 565 -20.34 6.69 -26.14
CA ARG A 565 -21.49 6.17 -26.89
C ARG A 565 -21.49 4.67 -26.90
N CYS A 566 -22.67 4.09 -26.89
CA CYS A 566 -22.85 2.66 -27.09
C CYS A 566 -23.97 2.36 -28.09
N ARG A 567 -23.89 1.18 -28.65
CA ARG A 567 -24.93 0.48 -29.41
C ARG A 567 -25.26 -0.81 -28.72
N VAL A 568 -26.48 -1.25 -28.87
CA VAL A 568 -26.98 -2.49 -28.30
C VAL A 568 -27.78 -3.24 -29.36
N VAL A 569 -27.51 -4.51 -29.50
CA VAL A 569 -28.29 -5.47 -30.29
C VAL A 569 -28.73 -6.58 -29.36
N GLY A 570 -30.00 -6.93 -29.37
CA GLY A 570 -30.56 -7.96 -28.52
C GLY A 570 -31.36 -9.01 -29.29
N GLU A 571 -31.25 -10.26 -28.89
CA GLU A 571 -31.96 -11.38 -29.52
C GLU A 571 -32.48 -12.34 -28.45
N SER A 572 -33.63 -12.97 -28.68
CA SER A 572 -34.09 -14.11 -27.88
C SER A 572 -33.49 -15.37 -28.52
N LEU A 573 -32.77 -16.15 -27.67
CA LEU A 573 -32.17 -17.40 -28.14
C LEU A 573 -33.23 -18.52 -28.03
N GLU A 574 -33.78 -18.91 -29.18
CA GLU A 574 -34.72 -20.04 -29.29
C GLU A 574 -34.00 -21.37 -28.96
N ASN A 575 -34.76 -22.37 -28.50
CA ASN A 575 -34.23 -23.70 -28.16
C ASN A 575 -33.71 -24.45 -29.36
#